data_1d625c4da8599b4cf089486ba63990e8
#
_entry.id   1d625c4da8599b4cf089486ba63990e8
#
_cell.length_a   1.000
_cell.length_b   1.000
_cell.length_c   1.000
_cell.angle_alpha   90.00
_cell.angle_beta   90.00
_cell.angle_gamma   90.00
#
_symmetry.space_group_name_H-M   'P 1'
#
loop_
_entity.id
_entity.type
_entity.pdbx_description
1 polymer ?
#
loop_
_entity_poly.entity_id
_entity_poly.type
_entity_poly.pdbx_seq_one_letter_code
_entity_poly.pdbx_strand_id
1 'polypeptide(L)'
;MTNNNFSSTAAFLWSVADLLRGDFKQSQYGRIILPFTLLRRLECVLAATKPDVLAKYDAVKSMPIEAQDKLLTHAAQLSFYNTSKMDLNRLGETGVANNLQNYIQSFSPNAREIFEYFDFFNTIDKLEEADLLYKVAKRFATTDLHPDTIDNPGMGIVFENLIRRFAESSNETAGEHFTMSSSSCANKCHLGSFQISVTSLAA
;
A
#
# COMPACT_ATOMS: atom_id res chain seq x y z
N MET A 1 6.69 18.11 -17.36
CA MET A 1 7.76 17.09 -17.07
C MET A 1 7.18 15.80 -16.46
N THR A 2 5.89 15.56 -16.52
CA THR A 2 5.14 14.51 -15.79
C THR A 2 5.09 13.14 -16.46
N ASN A 3 5.27 13.02 -17.77
CA ASN A 3 5.10 11.76 -18.49
C ASN A 3 6.24 10.73 -18.26
N ASN A 4 7.48 11.15 -18.02
CA ASN A 4 8.61 10.24 -17.82
C ASN A 4 8.57 9.53 -16.46
N ASN A 5 8.15 10.23 -15.39
CA ASN A 5 8.09 9.65 -14.05
C ASN A 5 6.97 8.62 -13.93
N PHE A 6 5.84 8.87 -14.58
CA PHE A 6 4.73 7.93 -14.65
C PHE A 6 5.11 6.62 -15.35
N SER A 7 5.79 6.70 -16.51
CA SER A 7 6.25 5.53 -17.26
C SER A 7 7.26 4.70 -16.46
N SER A 8 8.19 5.35 -15.74
CA SER A 8 9.19 4.67 -14.92
C SER A 8 8.56 3.97 -13.72
N THR A 9 7.58 4.60 -13.06
CA THR A 9 6.86 4.00 -11.93
C THR A 9 6.02 2.80 -12.38
N ALA A 10 5.32 2.90 -13.50
CA ALA A 10 4.57 1.78 -14.06
C ALA A 10 5.51 0.62 -14.43
N ALA A 11 6.65 0.89 -15.09
CA ALA A 11 7.66 -0.13 -15.42
C ALA A 11 8.24 -0.80 -14.16
N PHE A 12 8.48 -0.01 -13.10
CA PHE A 12 8.93 -0.53 -11.82
C PHE A 12 7.90 -1.50 -11.22
N LEU A 13 6.62 -1.12 -11.15
CA LEU A 13 5.58 -1.97 -10.58
C LEU A 13 5.41 -3.28 -11.35
N TRP A 14 5.66 -3.25 -12.67
CA TRP A 14 5.72 -4.47 -13.48
C TRP A 14 6.94 -5.33 -13.16
N SER A 15 8.09 -4.74 -12.85
CA SER A 15 9.26 -5.48 -12.42
C SER A 15 9.03 -6.23 -11.10
N VAL A 16 8.13 -5.74 -10.23
CA VAL A 16 7.69 -6.47 -9.04
C VAL A 16 6.80 -7.66 -9.41
N ALA A 17 5.90 -7.50 -10.39
CA ALA A 17 5.10 -8.62 -10.89
C ALA A 17 5.97 -9.77 -11.45
N ASP A 18 7.12 -9.45 -12.06
CA ASP A 18 8.07 -10.45 -12.51
C ASP A 18 8.74 -11.22 -11.35
N LEU A 19 8.96 -10.57 -10.19
CA LEU A 19 9.46 -11.26 -8.98
C LEU A 19 8.46 -12.28 -8.42
N LEU A 20 7.17 -12.05 -8.64
CA LEU A 20 6.08 -12.92 -8.14
C LEU A 20 5.80 -14.10 -9.08
N ARG A 21 6.37 -14.06 -10.29
CA ARG A 21 6.13 -15.07 -11.30
C ARG A 21 6.71 -16.43 -10.89
N GLY A 22 5.89 -17.45 -10.90
CA GLY A 22 6.23 -18.81 -10.51
C GLY A 22 5.65 -19.20 -9.15
N ASP A 23 5.63 -18.30 -8.17
CA ASP A 23 5.13 -18.57 -6.82
C ASP A 23 3.69 -18.11 -6.63
N PHE A 24 3.26 -17.07 -7.37
CA PHE A 24 1.91 -16.51 -7.28
C PHE A 24 1.20 -16.51 -8.64
N LYS A 25 -0.11 -16.71 -8.62
CA LYS A 25 -0.96 -16.56 -9.81
C LYS A 25 -1.12 -15.07 -10.16
N GLN A 26 -1.24 -14.75 -11.45
CA GLN A 26 -1.44 -13.36 -11.90
C GLN A 26 -2.63 -12.66 -11.23
N SER A 27 -3.71 -13.41 -10.95
CA SER A 27 -4.88 -12.90 -10.22
C SER A 27 -4.58 -12.45 -8.78
N GLN A 28 -3.45 -12.86 -8.21
CA GLN A 28 -3.02 -12.49 -6.85
C GLN A 28 -2.10 -11.26 -6.83
N TYR A 29 -1.52 -10.86 -7.98
CA TYR A 29 -0.55 -9.76 -8.03
C TYR A 29 -1.13 -8.44 -7.53
N GLY A 30 -2.40 -8.15 -7.84
CA GLY A 30 -3.07 -6.95 -7.36
C GLY A 30 -3.14 -6.88 -5.82
N ARG A 31 -3.38 -8.00 -5.15
CA ARG A 31 -3.45 -8.08 -3.68
C ARG A 31 -2.09 -7.91 -3.00
N ILE A 32 -1.00 -8.04 -3.75
CA ILE A 32 0.37 -7.84 -3.27
C ILE A 32 0.82 -6.43 -3.62
N ILE A 33 0.76 -6.05 -4.89
CA ILE A 33 1.36 -4.82 -5.42
C ILE A 33 0.62 -3.56 -4.93
N LEU A 34 -0.71 -3.59 -4.90
CA LEU A 34 -1.49 -2.41 -4.50
C LEU A 34 -1.23 -1.98 -3.05
N PRO A 35 -1.30 -2.86 -2.03
CA PRO A 35 -1.04 -2.45 -0.66
C PRO A 35 0.42 -2.06 -0.41
N PHE A 36 1.41 -2.68 -1.07
CA PHE A 36 2.80 -2.22 -0.99
C PHE A 36 2.99 -0.85 -1.64
N THR A 37 2.35 -0.58 -2.77
CA THR A 37 2.36 0.73 -3.42
C THR A 37 1.77 1.80 -2.50
N LEU A 38 0.63 1.50 -1.88
CA LEU A 38 0.00 2.37 -0.89
C LEU A 38 0.91 2.60 0.30
N LEU A 39 1.44 1.53 0.90
CA LEU A 39 2.34 1.62 2.06
C LEU A 39 3.53 2.54 1.78
N ARG A 40 4.17 2.36 0.61
CA ARG A 40 5.29 3.22 0.22
C ARG A 40 4.87 4.67 0.01
N ARG A 41 3.70 4.92 -0.60
CA ARG A 41 3.15 6.28 -0.75
C ARG A 41 2.92 6.94 0.61
N LEU A 42 2.23 6.26 1.52
CA LEU A 42 1.96 6.78 2.87
C LEU A 42 3.28 7.07 3.63
N GLU A 43 4.29 6.21 3.50
CA GLU A 43 5.61 6.42 4.07
C GLU A 43 6.28 7.68 3.53
N CYS A 44 6.27 7.88 2.21
CA CYS A 44 6.84 9.06 1.57
C CYS A 44 6.13 10.34 2.01
N VAL A 45 4.80 10.32 2.08
CA VAL A 45 4.00 11.48 2.52
C VAL A 45 4.28 11.85 3.98
N LEU A 46 4.45 10.84 4.86
CA LEU A 46 4.76 11.05 6.28
C LEU A 46 6.21 11.44 6.57
N ALA A 47 7.12 11.27 5.61
CA ALA A 47 8.55 11.37 5.86
C ALA A 47 8.96 12.69 6.54
N ALA A 48 8.37 13.81 6.13
CA ALA A 48 8.67 15.14 6.66
C ALA A 48 8.20 15.32 8.12
N THR A 49 7.04 14.78 8.48
CA THR A 49 6.40 15.01 9.79
C THR A 49 6.60 13.85 10.77
N LYS A 50 7.15 12.73 10.33
CA LYS A 50 7.36 11.54 11.16
C LYS A 50 8.17 11.82 12.44
N PRO A 51 9.25 12.63 12.44
CA PRO A 51 9.96 12.97 13.68
C PRO A 51 9.05 13.65 14.73
N ASP A 52 8.18 14.57 14.29
CA ASP A 52 7.27 15.28 15.17
C ASP A 52 6.18 14.37 15.75
N VAL A 53 5.67 13.44 14.92
CA VAL A 53 4.73 12.40 15.36
C VAL A 53 5.36 11.52 16.43
N LEU A 54 6.61 11.07 16.23
CA LEU A 54 7.32 10.21 17.18
C LEU A 54 7.60 10.93 18.50
N ALA A 55 8.06 12.17 18.44
CA ALA A 55 8.28 13.00 19.63
C ALA A 55 6.97 13.23 20.41
N LYS A 56 5.88 13.49 19.68
CA LYS A 56 4.55 13.67 20.28
C LYS A 56 4.03 12.38 20.88
N TYR A 57 4.20 11.25 20.20
CA TYR A 57 3.77 9.93 20.66
C TYR A 57 4.39 9.56 22.01
N ASP A 58 5.68 9.79 22.20
CA ASP A 58 6.35 9.53 23.48
C ASP A 58 5.75 10.33 24.65
N ALA A 59 5.21 11.53 24.36
CA ALA A 59 4.56 12.36 25.36
C ALA A 59 3.10 11.97 25.65
N VAL A 60 2.40 11.37 24.68
CA VAL A 60 0.95 11.13 24.79
C VAL A 60 0.56 9.66 24.92
N LYS A 61 1.49 8.72 24.87
CA LYS A 61 1.24 7.26 24.90
C LYS A 61 0.45 6.74 26.11
N SER A 62 0.40 7.53 27.22
CA SER A 62 -0.38 7.20 28.42
C SER A 62 -1.79 7.81 28.42
N MET A 63 -2.14 8.60 27.41
CA MET A 63 -3.45 9.24 27.29
C MET A 63 -4.49 8.27 26.69
N PRO A 64 -5.81 8.55 26.82
CA PRO A 64 -6.84 7.82 26.10
C PRO A 64 -6.61 7.85 24.58
N ILE A 65 -6.97 6.76 23.89
CA ILE A 65 -6.71 6.57 22.45
C ILE A 65 -7.29 7.71 21.60
N GLU A 66 -8.50 8.18 21.91
CA GLU A 66 -9.14 9.28 21.20
C GLU A 66 -8.36 10.60 21.31
N ALA A 67 -7.74 10.85 22.46
CA ALA A 67 -6.91 12.04 22.66
C ALA A 67 -5.56 11.90 21.95
N GLN A 68 -4.96 10.69 21.98
CA GLN A 68 -3.76 10.38 21.22
C GLN A 68 -3.99 10.63 19.74
N ASP A 69 -5.06 10.06 19.17
CA ASP A 69 -5.39 10.15 17.74
C ASP A 69 -5.46 11.59 17.27
N LYS A 70 -6.19 12.45 17.98
CA LYS A 70 -6.28 13.89 17.67
C LYS A 70 -4.93 14.60 17.70
N LEU A 71 -4.13 14.34 18.73
CA LEU A 71 -2.83 15.00 18.91
C LEU A 71 -1.79 14.52 17.90
N LEU A 72 -1.81 13.23 17.53
CA LEU A 72 -0.90 12.64 16.55
C LEU A 72 -1.28 13.05 15.13
N THR A 73 -2.56 13.09 14.79
CA THR A 73 -3.07 13.61 13.51
C THR A 73 -2.67 15.08 13.34
N HIS A 74 -2.78 15.89 14.40
CA HIS A 74 -2.32 17.28 14.36
C HIS A 74 -0.80 17.39 14.18
N ALA A 75 -0.01 16.54 14.85
CA ALA A 75 1.45 16.51 14.70
C ALA A 75 1.89 16.05 13.30
N ALA A 76 1.14 15.11 12.70
CA ALA A 76 1.37 14.65 11.34
C ALA A 76 1.00 15.70 10.28
N GLN A 77 0.15 16.68 10.59
CA GLN A 77 -0.44 17.63 9.63
C GLN A 77 -1.18 16.94 8.46
N LEU A 78 -1.63 15.73 8.69
CA LEU A 78 -2.28 14.84 7.72
C LEU A 78 -3.48 14.17 8.39
N SER A 79 -4.36 13.55 7.62
CA SER A 79 -5.48 12.75 8.14
C SER A 79 -5.07 11.42 8.75
N PHE A 80 -3.79 11.06 8.72
CA PHE A 80 -3.22 9.81 9.23
C PHE A 80 -1.81 10.03 9.78
N TYR A 81 -1.32 9.08 10.57
CA TYR A 81 0.02 9.09 11.17
C TYR A 81 0.57 7.66 11.30
N ASN A 82 1.85 7.54 11.68
CA ASN A 82 2.47 6.28 12.06
C ASN A 82 3.39 6.48 13.27
N THR A 83 3.22 5.65 14.31
CA THR A 83 3.97 5.73 15.57
C THR A 83 5.20 4.84 15.63
N SER A 84 5.48 4.08 14.57
CA SER A 84 6.66 3.21 14.50
C SER A 84 7.91 3.99 14.11
N LYS A 85 9.04 3.63 14.71
CA LYS A 85 10.38 4.07 14.27
C LYS A 85 10.86 3.35 13.02
N MET A 86 10.14 2.31 12.60
CA MET A 86 10.44 1.53 11.39
C MET A 86 10.00 2.26 10.12
N ASP A 87 10.58 1.85 9.02
CA ASP A 87 10.18 2.12 7.65
C ASP A 87 10.56 0.91 6.78
N LEU A 88 10.18 0.90 5.51
CA LEU A 88 10.48 -0.21 4.59
C LEU A 88 11.99 -0.46 4.42
N ASN A 89 12.85 0.56 4.62
CA ASN A 89 14.29 0.40 4.57
C ASN A 89 14.87 -0.23 5.85
N ARG A 90 14.14 -0.17 6.96
CA ARG A 90 14.58 -0.58 8.30
C ARG A 90 13.82 -1.79 8.83
N LEU A 91 13.28 -2.62 7.96
CA LEU A 91 12.60 -3.86 8.38
C LEU A 91 13.57 -4.94 8.87
N GLY A 92 14.88 -4.81 8.58
CA GLY A 92 15.88 -5.84 8.88
C GLY A 92 15.83 -7.00 7.88
N GLU A 93 16.74 -7.97 8.07
CA GLU A 93 16.84 -9.16 7.22
C GLU A 93 16.23 -10.40 7.90
N THR A 94 15.90 -10.31 9.18
CA THR A 94 15.30 -11.39 9.97
C THR A 94 13.99 -10.92 10.59
N GLY A 95 13.00 -11.81 10.63
CA GLY A 95 11.67 -11.50 11.18
C GLY A 95 10.93 -10.42 10.38
N VAL A 96 11.15 -10.37 9.08
CA VAL A 96 10.62 -9.32 8.19
C VAL A 96 9.10 -9.25 8.25
N ALA A 97 8.41 -10.39 8.29
CA ALA A 97 6.96 -10.45 8.41
C ALA A 97 6.47 -9.77 9.68
N ASN A 98 7.00 -10.15 10.84
CA ASN A 98 6.63 -9.54 12.12
C ASN A 98 6.93 -8.03 12.15
N ASN A 99 8.07 -7.62 11.63
CA ASN A 99 8.48 -6.22 11.60
C ASN A 99 7.55 -5.40 10.70
N LEU A 100 7.20 -5.92 9.52
CA LEU A 100 6.29 -5.27 8.59
C LEU A 100 4.86 -5.21 9.15
N GLN A 101 4.37 -6.29 9.76
CA GLN A 101 3.06 -6.32 10.41
C GLN A 101 2.98 -5.30 11.55
N ASN A 102 3.99 -5.23 12.42
CA ASN A 102 4.09 -4.24 13.49
C ASN A 102 4.15 -2.81 12.94
N TYR A 103 4.87 -2.59 11.84
CA TYR A 103 4.92 -1.30 11.16
C TYR A 103 3.54 -0.87 10.66
N ILE A 104 2.79 -1.77 10.02
CA ILE A 104 1.43 -1.50 9.53
C ILE A 104 0.46 -1.26 10.70
N GLN A 105 0.56 -2.03 11.77
CA GLN A 105 -0.28 -1.87 12.96
C GLN A 105 -0.04 -0.53 13.68
N SER A 106 1.11 0.10 13.47
CA SER A 106 1.46 1.40 14.03
C SER A 106 0.86 2.59 13.28
N PHE A 107 0.16 2.37 12.17
CA PHE A 107 -0.61 3.42 11.50
C PHE A 107 -1.88 3.77 12.29
N SER A 108 -2.36 4.99 12.07
CA SER A 108 -3.67 5.43 12.57
C SER A 108 -4.79 4.46 12.14
N PRO A 109 -5.89 4.35 12.90
CA PRO A 109 -6.96 3.39 12.64
C PRO A 109 -7.50 3.43 11.21
N ASN A 110 -7.75 4.64 10.68
CA ASN A 110 -8.26 4.86 9.33
C ASN A 110 -7.30 4.36 8.22
N ALA A 111 -5.99 4.56 8.40
CA ALA A 111 -5.00 4.07 7.44
C ALA A 111 -4.81 2.55 7.55
N ARG A 112 -4.85 1.99 8.77
CA ARG A 112 -4.72 0.55 9.00
C ARG A 112 -5.88 -0.25 8.41
N GLU A 113 -7.12 0.26 8.54
CA GLU A 113 -8.33 -0.37 7.98
C GLU A 113 -8.18 -0.67 6.48
N ILE A 114 -7.46 0.15 5.73
CA ILE A 114 -7.23 -0.07 4.31
C ILE A 114 -6.39 -1.34 4.08
N PHE A 115 -5.37 -1.57 4.88
CA PHE A 115 -4.54 -2.79 4.78
C PHE A 115 -5.32 -4.04 5.20
N GLU A 116 -6.20 -3.92 6.19
CA GLU A 116 -7.12 -4.99 6.59
C GLU A 116 -8.09 -5.33 5.45
N TYR A 117 -8.64 -4.34 4.75
CA TYR A 117 -9.49 -4.54 3.58
C TYR A 117 -8.80 -5.32 2.45
N PHE A 118 -7.49 -5.11 2.25
CA PHE A 118 -6.70 -5.88 1.28
C PHE A 118 -6.35 -7.29 1.74
N ASP A 119 -6.69 -7.70 2.95
CA ASP A 119 -6.17 -8.94 3.56
C ASP A 119 -4.64 -9.01 3.52
N PHE A 120 -4.01 -7.85 3.79
CA PHE A 120 -2.57 -7.69 3.55
C PHE A 120 -1.72 -8.48 4.54
N PHE A 121 -2.20 -8.69 5.77
CA PHE A 121 -1.50 -9.51 6.77
C PHE A 121 -1.34 -10.96 6.28
N ASN A 122 -2.39 -11.58 5.78
CA ASN A 122 -2.34 -12.92 5.17
C ASN A 122 -1.44 -12.95 3.92
N THR A 123 -1.41 -11.85 3.17
CA THR A 123 -0.52 -11.70 2.00
C THR A 123 0.95 -11.64 2.42
N ILE A 124 1.28 -10.96 3.52
CA ILE A 124 2.63 -10.90 4.11
C ILE A 124 3.09 -12.31 4.49
N ASP A 125 2.25 -13.09 5.18
CA ASP A 125 2.58 -14.45 5.61
C ASP A 125 2.87 -15.35 4.40
N LYS A 126 2.07 -15.29 3.34
CA LYS A 126 2.31 -16.04 2.09
C LYS A 126 3.59 -15.64 1.37
N LEU A 127 3.95 -14.36 1.39
CA LEU A 127 5.21 -13.88 0.82
C LEU A 127 6.41 -14.34 1.64
N GLU A 128 6.28 -14.44 2.95
CA GLU A 128 7.32 -14.98 3.86
C GLU A 128 7.52 -16.48 3.60
N GLU A 129 6.44 -17.25 3.49
CA GLU A 129 6.47 -18.68 3.15
C GLU A 129 7.16 -18.94 1.80
N ALA A 130 7.00 -18.03 0.83
CA ALA A 130 7.64 -18.12 -0.49
C ALA A 130 9.07 -17.55 -0.53
N ASP A 131 9.64 -17.06 0.59
CA ASP A 131 10.94 -16.36 0.66
C ASP A 131 11.05 -15.14 -0.28
N LEU A 132 9.93 -14.47 -0.52
CA LEU A 132 9.83 -13.30 -1.40
C LEU A 132 9.61 -11.99 -0.64
N LEU A 133 9.15 -12.03 0.62
CA LEU A 133 8.74 -10.85 1.37
C LEU A 133 9.84 -9.80 1.45
N TYR A 134 11.04 -10.18 1.84
CA TYR A 134 12.18 -9.26 1.92
C TYR A 134 12.53 -8.64 0.57
N LYS A 135 12.55 -9.44 -0.48
CA LYS A 135 12.85 -8.98 -1.84
C LYS A 135 11.84 -7.96 -2.34
N VAL A 136 10.55 -8.25 -2.13
CA VAL A 136 9.45 -7.35 -2.51
C VAL A 136 9.50 -6.06 -1.68
N ALA A 137 9.57 -6.15 -0.35
CA ALA A 137 9.65 -4.98 0.53
C ALA A 137 10.85 -4.08 0.19
N LYS A 138 12.04 -4.66 -0.02
CA LYS A 138 13.25 -3.92 -0.40
C LYS A 138 13.10 -3.24 -1.75
N ARG A 139 12.40 -3.87 -2.71
CA ARG A 139 12.13 -3.26 -4.01
C ARG A 139 11.26 -2.01 -3.86
N PHE A 140 10.21 -2.07 -3.06
CA PHE A 140 9.36 -0.91 -2.77
C PHE A 140 10.10 0.16 -1.96
N ALA A 141 10.95 -0.22 -1.01
CA ALA A 141 11.74 0.71 -0.21
C ALA A 141 12.62 1.66 -1.05
N THR A 142 13.11 1.18 -2.20
CA THR A 142 13.95 1.97 -3.11
C THR A 142 13.16 2.82 -4.12
N THR A 143 11.83 2.68 -4.14
CA THR A 143 10.99 3.41 -5.10
C THR A 143 10.59 4.76 -4.52
N ASP A 144 10.77 5.82 -5.30
CA ASP A 144 10.32 7.15 -4.92
C ASP A 144 8.87 7.37 -5.37
N LEU A 145 7.97 7.41 -4.38
CA LEU A 145 6.56 7.77 -4.54
C LEU A 145 6.22 9.06 -3.78
N HIS A 146 7.20 9.94 -3.59
CA HIS A 146 6.99 11.22 -2.91
C HIS A 146 6.03 12.13 -3.70
N PRO A 147 5.22 12.98 -3.02
CA PRO A 147 4.34 13.94 -3.70
C PRO A 147 5.04 14.88 -4.68
N ASP A 148 6.30 15.23 -4.43
CA ASP A 148 7.12 16.08 -5.31
C ASP A 148 7.51 15.35 -6.61
N THR A 149 7.60 14.03 -6.59
CA THR A 149 7.93 13.20 -7.75
C THR A 149 6.67 12.81 -8.53
N ILE A 150 5.63 12.41 -7.81
CA ILE A 150 4.31 12.06 -8.36
C ILE A 150 3.26 12.74 -7.48
N ASP A 151 2.58 13.73 -8.02
CA ASP A 151 1.50 14.44 -7.34
C ASP A 151 0.29 13.52 -7.05
N ASN A 152 -0.65 13.98 -6.24
CA ASN A 152 -1.81 13.16 -5.85
C ASN A 152 -2.68 12.75 -7.05
N PRO A 153 -3.00 13.63 -8.02
CA PRO A 153 -3.69 13.22 -9.25
C PRO A 153 -2.92 12.16 -10.04
N GLY A 154 -1.60 12.33 -10.20
CA GLY A 154 -0.72 11.37 -10.87
C GLY A 154 -0.71 10.01 -10.16
N MET A 155 -0.66 10.00 -8.83
CA MET A 155 -0.73 8.76 -8.05
C MET A 155 -2.10 8.08 -8.21
N GLY A 156 -3.19 8.84 -8.29
CA GLY A 156 -4.52 8.32 -8.60
C GLY A 156 -4.55 7.57 -9.94
N ILE A 157 -3.94 8.15 -10.97
CA ILE A 157 -3.81 7.51 -12.29
C ILE A 157 -2.97 6.23 -12.23
N VAL A 158 -1.89 6.21 -11.42
CA VAL A 158 -1.09 4.99 -11.19
C VAL A 158 -1.95 3.88 -10.62
N PHE A 159 -2.69 4.15 -9.54
CA PHE A 159 -3.58 3.16 -8.92
C PHE A 159 -4.67 2.68 -9.88
N GLU A 160 -5.33 3.58 -10.59
CA GLU A 160 -6.36 3.22 -11.58
C GLU A 160 -5.82 2.27 -12.64
N ASN A 161 -4.66 2.58 -13.20
CA ASN A 161 -4.02 1.73 -14.20
C ASN A 161 -3.65 0.35 -13.66
N LEU A 162 -3.12 0.28 -12.42
CA LEU A 162 -2.81 -0.99 -11.77
C LEU A 162 -4.07 -1.83 -11.56
N ILE A 163 -5.12 -1.24 -10.98
CA ILE A 163 -6.39 -1.93 -10.74
C ILE A 163 -6.97 -2.45 -12.04
N ARG A 164 -7.01 -1.63 -13.09
CA ARG A 164 -7.52 -2.03 -14.40
C ARG A 164 -6.75 -3.22 -14.96
N ARG A 165 -5.42 -3.16 -14.98
CA ARG A 165 -4.59 -4.24 -15.55
C ARG A 165 -4.68 -5.53 -14.77
N PHE A 166 -4.73 -5.47 -13.43
CA PHE A 166 -4.92 -6.67 -12.64
C PHE A 166 -6.32 -7.26 -12.78
N ALA A 167 -7.33 -6.44 -13.00
CA ALA A 167 -8.67 -6.91 -13.33
C ALA A 167 -8.72 -7.59 -14.71
N GLU A 168 -8.06 -7.02 -15.72
CA GLU A 168 -7.93 -7.60 -17.06
C GLU A 168 -7.21 -8.96 -17.02
N SER A 169 -6.07 -9.04 -16.34
CA SER A 169 -5.31 -10.29 -16.20
C SER A 169 -6.06 -11.39 -15.44
N SER A 170 -6.92 -11.01 -14.50
CA SER A 170 -7.79 -11.94 -13.78
C SER A 170 -8.92 -12.49 -14.67
N ASN A 171 -9.43 -11.68 -15.59
CA ASN A 171 -10.49 -12.05 -16.53
C ASN A 171 -9.95 -12.94 -17.68
N GLU A 172 -8.73 -12.72 -18.15
CA GLU A 172 -8.09 -13.58 -19.14
C GLU A 172 -7.90 -15.01 -18.63
N THR A 173 -7.54 -15.15 -17.35
CA THR A 173 -7.40 -16.48 -16.72
C THR A 173 -8.76 -17.15 -16.48
N ALA A 174 -9.85 -16.39 -16.34
CA ALA A 174 -11.22 -16.91 -16.24
C ALA A 174 -11.86 -17.22 -17.60
N GLY A 175 -11.34 -16.63 -18.70
CA GLY A 175 -11.87 -16.76 -20.05
C GLY A 175 -11.65 -18.13 -20.71
N GLU A 176 -10.85 -19.01 -20.13
CA GLU A 176 -10.69 -20.38 -20.65
C GLU A 176 -11.90 -21.30 -20.37
N HIS A 177 -12.86 -20.87 -19.55
CA HIS A 177 -14.04 -21.68 -19.22
C HIS A 177 -15.31 -20.87 -18.90
N PHE A 178 -15.78 -19.93 -19.74
CA PHE A 178 -17.18 -19.49 -19.57
C PHE A 178 -17.79 -18.84 -20.82
N THR A 179 -18.73 -19.54 -21.43
CA THR A 179 -19.80 -18.99 -22.28
C THR A 179 -20.70 -18.06 -21.44
N MET A 180 -21.00 -16.89 -21.99
CA MET A 180 -21.73 -15.79 -21.38
C MET A 180 -22.94 -16.22 -20.54
N SER A 181 -22.96 -15.84 -19.29
CA SER A 181 -24.17 -15.64 -18.49
C SER A 181 -24.08 -14.33 -17.74
N SER A 182 -25.05 -13.49 -17.99
CA SER A 182 -25.21 -12.11 -17.54
C SER A 182 -25.44 -12.03 -16.02
N SER A 183 -24.40 -11.74 -15.24
CA SER A 183 -24.57 -11.14 -13.90
C SER A 183 -23.21 -10.65 -13.33
N SER A 184 -22.70 -9.54 -13.83
CA SER A 184 -21.46 -8.95 -13.31
C SER A 184 -21.62 -7.44 -13.08
N CYS A 185 -22.62 -7.02 -12.32
CA CYS A 185 -22.79 -5.62 -11.93
C CYS A 185 -22.36 -5.30 -10.48
N ALA A 186 -22.12 -6.30 -9.64
CA ALA A 186 -21.89 -6.09 -8.20
C ALA A 186 -20.44 -5.70 -7.82
N ASN A 187 -19.44 -6.10 -8.61
CA ASN A 187 -18.04 -5.85 -8.27
C ASN A 187 -17.49 -4.47 -8.70
N LYS A 188 -18.18 -3.77 -9.61
CA LYS A 188 -17.72 -2.44 -10.07
C LYS A 188 -17.97 -1.32 -9.06
N CYS A 189 -18.97 -1.44 -8.21
CA CYS A 189 -19.30 -0.40 -7.24
C CYS A 189 -18.35 -0.37 -6.03
N HIS A 190 -17.72 -1.49 -5.68
CA HIS A 190 -16.85 -1.57 -4.49
C HIS A 190 -15.43 -1.00 -4.74
N LEU A 191 -14.90 -1.16 -5.93
CA LEU A 191 -13.59 -0.64 -6.31
C LEU A 191 -13.58 0.90 -6.45
N GLY A 192 -14.68 1.51 -6.89
CA GLY A 192 -14.79 2.96 -7.01
C GLY A 192 -14.79 3.69 -5.66
N SER A 193 -15.48 3.16 -4.66
CA SER A 193 -15.50 3.73 -3.31
C SER A 193 -14.15 3.60 -2.60
N PHE A 194 -13.40 2.53 -2.87
CA PHE A 194 -12.06 2.33 -2.36
C PHE A 194 -11.05 3.34 -2.94
N GLN A 195 -11.13 3.63 -4.22
CA GLN A 195 -10.25 4.61 -4.89
C GLN A 195 -10.41 6.02 -4.33
N ILE A 196 -11.64 6.43 -4.01
CA ILE A 196 -11.93 7.72 -3.37
C ILE A 196 -11.30 7.77 -1.97
N SER A 197 -11.39 6.69 -1.19
CA SER A 197 -10.82 6.62 0.15
C SER A 197 -9.28 6.70 0.16
N VAL A 198 -8.61 5.99 -0.76
CA VAL A 198 -7.13 6.03 -0.89
C VAL A 198 -6.65 7.39 -1.35
N THR A 199 -7.35 8.02 -2.30
CA THR A 199 -7.00 9.36 -2.79
C THR A 199 -7.22 10.43 -1.71
N SER A 200 -8.28 10.29 -0.91
CA SER A 200 -8.54 11.18 0.23
C SER A 200 -7.51 11.03 1.36
N LEU A 201 -6.93 9.84 1.55
CA LEU A 201 -5.91 9.63 2.57
C LEU A 201 -4.54 10.17 2.14
N ALA A 202 -4.29 10.24 0.82
CA ALA A 202 -3.02 10.71 0.27
C ALA A 202 -3.01 12.21 -0.06
N ALA A 203 -4.12 12.91 0.17
CA ALA A 203 -4.28 14.35 0.03
C ALA A 203 -4.09 15.06 1.35
#